data_119007bb5462aca890f263ad04cb73b9
#
_entry.id   119007bb5462aca890f263ad04cb73b9
#
_cell.length_a   1.000
_cell.length_b   1.000
_cell.length_c   1.000
_cell.angle_alpha   90.00
_cell.angle_beta   90.00
_cell.angle_gamma   90.00
#
_symmetry.space_group_name_H-M   'P 1'
#
loop_
_entity.id
_entity.type
_entity.pdbx_description
1 polymer ?
#
loop_
_entity_poly.entity_id
_entity_poly.type
_entity_poly.pdbx_seq_one_letter_code
_entity_poly.pdbx_strand_id
1 'polypeptide(L)'
;MKVRKDIMTDEELQLVAKASDSLAHPLRVELFRFIYRKNLNREKVCNKDLVAEFSYAQSTISQHMGKLTAGGLIEVQKKGTANFYYVNLGMLGRYLDAVRKLNV
;
A
#
# COMPACT_ATOMS: atom_id res chain seq x y z
N MET A 1 -8.70 35.77 7.43
CA MET A 1 -8.40 34.91 6.26
C MET A 1 -9.06 33.56 6.43
N LYS A 2 -9.81 33.11 5.42
CA LYS A 2 -10.40 31.78 5.46
C LYS A 2 -9.36 30.73 5.13
N VAL A 3 -9.26 29.70 5.99
CA VAL A 3 -8.46 28.52 5.67
C VAL A 3 -9.29 27.63 4.74
N ARG A 4 -8.77 27.36 3.55
CA ARG A 4 -9.45 26.52 2.58
C ARG A 4 -9.09 25.05 2.86
N LYS A 5 -10.06 24.29 3.30
CA LYS A 5 -9.89 22.87 3.65
C LYS A 5 -9.66 21.98 2.42
N ASP A 6 -9.99 22.49 1.23
CA ASP A 6 -9.87 21.78 -0.03
C ASP A 6 -8.51 21.95 -0.71
N ILE A 7 -7.64 22.81 -0.16
CA ILE A 7 -6.30 22.99 -0.71
C ILE A 7 -5.42 21.82 -0.28
N MET A 8 -4.76 21.22 -1.25
CA MET A 8 -3.78 20.18 -0.98
C MET A 8 -2.43 20.80 -0.68
N THR A 9 -1.80 20.33 0.39
CA THR A 9 -0.42 20.72 0.70
C THR A 9 0.54 20.01 -0.25
N ASP A 10 1.79 20.49 -0.34
CA ASP A 10 2.82 19.81 -1.12
C ASP A 10 3.03 18.37 -0.66
N GLU A 11 2.96 18.13 0.64
CA GLU A 11 3.09 16.79 1.22
C GLU A 11 1.95 15.89 0.78
N GLU A 12 0.72 16.40 0.74
CA GLU A 12 -0.43 15.65 0.26
C GLU A 12 -0.35 15.35 -1.22
N LEU A 13 0.12 16.30 -2.04
CA LEU A 13 0.34 16.08 -3.47
C LEU A 13 1.33 14.93 -3.70
N GLN A 14 2.45 14.95 -2.98
CA GLN A 14 3.45 13.89 -3.08
C GLN A 14 2.91 12.55 -2.61
N LEU A 15 2.17 12.55 -1.51
CA LEU A 15 1.57 11.33 -0.96
C LEU A 15 0.59 10.71 -1.96
N VAL A 16 -0.33 11.51 -2.50
CA VAL A 16 -1.31 11.01 -3.45
C VAL A 16 -0.62 10.45 -4.70
N ALA A 17 0.35 11.17 -5.24
CA ALA A 17 1.06 10.72 -6.44
C ALA A 17 1.81 9.41 -6.19
N LYS A 18 2.57 9.34 -5.12
CA LYS A 18 3.41 8.19 -4.81
C LYS A 18 2.60 6.95 -4.44
N ALA A 19 1.61 7.10 -3.58
CA ALA A 19 0.77 5.99 -3.15
C ALA A 19 -0.13 5.50 -4.30
N SER A 20 -0.68 6.42 -5.10
CA SER A 20 -1.48 6.05 -6.27
C SER A 20 -0.65 5.29 -7.29
N ASP A 21 0.58 5.72 -7.55
CA ASP A 21 1.49 5.02 -8.44
C ASP A 21 1.75 3.59 -7.95
N SER A 22 1.92 3.41 -6.64
CA SER A 22 2.14 2.09 -6.07
C SER A 22 0.95 1.15 -6.25
N LEU A 23 -0.26 1.69 -6.39
CA LEU A 23 -1.49 0.93 -6.61
C LEU A 23 -1.89 0.82 -8.09
N ALA A 24 -1.10 1.39 -9.00
CA ALA A 24 -1.49 1.55 -10.41
C ALA A 24 -1.32 0.27 -11.24
N HIS A 25 -1.82 -0.84 -10.72
CA HIS A 25 -1.87 -2.13 -11.43
C HIS A 25 -2.90 -3.01 -10.73
N PRO A 26 -3.79 -3.70 -11.47
CA PRO A 26 -4.84 -4.51 -10.84
C PRO A 26 -4.31 -5.53 -9.83
N LEU A 27 -3.21 -6.20 -10.14
CA LEU A 27 -2.63 -7.16 -9.21
C LEU A 27 -2.17 -6.49 -7.92
N ARG A 28 -1.58 -5.29 -8.01
CA ARG A 28 -1.14 -4.59 -6.80
C ARG A 28 -2.31 -4.17 -5.92
N VAL A 29 -3.43 -3.78 -6.51
CA VAL A 29 -4.65 -3.51 -5.73
C VAL A 29 -5.11 -4.77 -5.00
N GLU A 30 -5.12 -5.91 -5.69
CA GLU A 30 -5.52 -7.17 -5.08
C GLU A 30 -4.57 -7.63 -3.99
N LEU A 31 -3.26 -7.50 -4.20
CA LEU A 31 -2.25 -7.80 -3.19
C LEU A 31 -2.45 -6.94 -1.94
N PHE A 32 -2.66 -5.65 -2.14
CA PHE A 32 -2.90 -4.72 -1.03
C PHE A 32 -4.14 -5.14 -0.23
N ARG A 33 -5.25 -5.42 -0.90
CA ARG A 33 -6.50 -5.79 -0.24
C ARG A 33 -6.37 -7.11 0.52
N PHE A 34 -5.65 -8.07 -0.03
CA PHE A 34 -5.39 -9.35 0.63
C PHE A 34 -4.60 -9.13 1.93
N ILE A 35 -3.50 -8.38 1.85
CA ILE A 35 -2.66 -8.09 3.02
C ILE A 35 -3.47 -7.33 4.07
N TYR A 36 -4.24 -6.33 3.66
CA TYR A 36 -5.09 -5.55 4.56
C TYR A 36 -6.05 -6.45 5.35
N ARG A 37 -6.78 -7.32 4.66
CA ARG A 37 -7.75 -8.21 5.31
C ARG A 37 -7.07 -9.19 6.28
N LYS A 38 -5.95 -9.75 5.88
CA LYS A 38 -5.20 -10.65 6.74
C LYS A 38 -4.70 -9.93 7.99
N ASN A 39 -4.14 -8.74 7.83
CA ASN A 39 -3.67 -7.95 8.96
C ASN A 39 -4.81 -7.56 9.91
N LEU A 40 -6.00 -7.25 9.38
CA LEU A 40 -7.16 -6.98 10.22
C LEU A 40 -7.52 -8.18 11.11
N ASN A 41 -7.32 -9.38 10.62
CA ASN A 41 -7.55 -10.61 11.36
C ASN A 41 -6.34 -11.04 12.19
N ARG A 42 -5.34 -10.14 12.35
CA ARG A 42 -4.10 -10.39 13.07
C ARG A 42 -3.29 -11.55 12.50
N GLU A 43 -3.44 -11.79 11.21
CA GLU A 43 -2.66 -12.79 10.50
C GLU A 43 -1.47 -12.14 9.81
N LYS A 44 -0.32 -12.78 9.90
CA LYS A 44 0.90 -12.35 9.21
C LYS A 44 0.87 -12.82 7.77
N VAL A 45 1.41 -12.01 6.86
CA VAL A 45 1.50 -12.33 5.44
C VAL A 45 2.94 -12.24 5.00
N CYS A 46 3.47 -13.33 4.44
CA CYS A 46 4.81 -13.35 3.87
C CYS A 46 4.75 -13.65 2.37
N ASN A 47 5.91 -13.60 1.70
CA ASN A 47 6.02 -13.86 0.27
C ASN A 47 5.36 -15.18 -0.15
N LYS A 48 5.58 -16.25 0.63
CA LYS A 48 5.03 -17.58 0.31
C LYS A 48 3.51 -17.55 0.27
N ASP A 49 2.89 -16.82 1.18
CA ASP A 49 1.44 -16.70 1.23
C ASP A 49 0.91 -16.04 -0.03
N LEU A 50 1.58 -15.01 -0.52
CA LEU A 50 1.18 -14.29 -1.72
C LEU A 50 1.37 -15.13 -2.98
N VAL A 51 2.49 -15.86 -3.07
CA VAL A 51 2.74 -16.76 -4.20
C VAL A 51 1.68 -17.86 -4.25
N ALA A 52 1.34 -18.43 -3.11
CA ALA A 52 0.32 -19.48 -3.03
C ALA A 52 -1.07 -18.96 -3.40
N GLU A 53 -1.45 -17.77 -2.88
CA GLU A 53 -2.79 -17.22 -3.10
C GLU A 53 -3.00 -16.75 -4.54
N PHE A 54 -2.01 -16.09 -5.12
CA PHE A 54 -2.17 -15.43 -6.41
C PHE A 54 -1.64 -16.23 -7.59
N SER A 55 -1.00 -17.37 -7.34
CA SER A 55 -0.50 -18.29 -8.40
C SER A 55 0.44 -17.62 -9.42
N TYR A 56 1.24 -16.66 -8.96
CA TYR A 56 2.28 -16.03 -9.78
C TYR A 56 3.65 -16.51 -9.31
N ALA A 57 4.63 -16.39 -10.20
CA ALA A 57 6.02 -16.69 -9.86
C ALA A 57 6.49 -15.76 -8.73
N GLN A 58 7.40 -16.27 -7.90
CA GLN A 58 7.95 -15.49 -6.78
C GLN A 58 8.57 -14.17 -7.25
N SER A 59 9.28 -14.17 -8.38
CA SER A 59 9.89 -12.96 -8.92
C SER A 59 8.86 -11.90 -9.30
N THR A 60 7.73 -12.32 -9.86
CA THR A 60 6.63 -11.43 -10.22
C THR A 60 6.02 -10.79 -8.97
N ILE A 61 5.73 -11.59 -7.96
CA ILE A 61 5.20 -11.09 -6.68
C ILE A 61 6.19 -10.12 -6.05
N SER A 62 7.48 -10.47 -6.02
CA SER A 62 8.51 -9.61 -5.42
C SER A 62 8.62 -8.25 -6.11
N GLN A 63 8.52 -8.21 -7.44
CA GLN A 63 8.53 -6.95 -8.19
C GLN A 63 7.34 -6.07 -7.82
N HIS A 64 6.14 -6.64 -7.78
CA HIS A 64 4.94 -5.90 -7.40
C HIS A 64 4.98 -5.43 -5.94
N MET A 65 5.47 -6.28 -5.04
CA MET A 65 5.60 -5.89 -3.64
C MET A 65 6.65 -4.81 -3.44
N GLY A 66 7.72 -4.80 -4.25
CA GLY A 66 8.69 -3.71 -4.26
C GLY A 66 8.04 -2.36 -4.60
N LYS A 67 7.15 -2.35 -5.59
CA LYS A 67 6.40 -1.14 -5.97
C LYS A 67 5.43 -0.71 -4.85
N LEU A 68 4.72 -1.65 -4.27
CA LEU A 68 3.77 -1.36 -3.19
C LEU A 68 4.48 -0.79 -1.95
N THR A 69 5.59 -1.39 -1.54
CA THR A 69 6.32 -0.91 -0.37
C THR A 69 6.96 0.45 -0.62
N ALA A 70 7.39 0.72 -1.86
CA ALA A 70 7.94 2.04 -2.22
C ALA A 70 6.90 3.15 -2.09
N GLY A 71 5.61 2.84 -2.22
CA GLY A 71 4.53 3.83 -2.08
C GLY A 71 4.20 4.22 -0.66
N GLY A 72 4.73 3.51 0.33
CA GLY A 72 4.54 3.83 1.75
C GLY A 72 3.28 3.28 2.38
N LEU A 73 2.38 2.67 1.63
CA LEU A 73 1.14 2.09 2.18
C LEU A 73 1.36 0.74 2.82
N ILE A 74 2.43 0.04 2.45
CA ILE A 74 2.81 -1.25 3.02
C ILE A 74 4.25 -1.17 3.50
N GLU A 75 4.49 -1.69 4.68
CA GLU A 75 5.82 -1.85 5.26
C GLU A 75 6.24 -3.30 5.17
N VAL A 76 7.53 -3.53 5.05
CA VAL A 76 8.11 -4.86 5.03
C VAL A 76 9.03 -5.03 6.23
N GLN A 77 8.89 -6.18 6.90
CA GLN A 77 9.82 -6.60 7.96
C GLN A 77 10.47 -7.90 7.53
N LYS A 78 11.80 -7.90 7.51
CA LYS A 78 12.57 -9.09 7.20
C LYS A 78 12.83 -9.91 8.46
N LYS A 79 12.51 -11.21 8.40
CA LYS A 79 12.85 -12.17 9.46
C LYS A 79 13.48 -13.38 8.81
N GLY A 80 14.80 -13.53 8.96
CA GLY A 80 15.55 -14.55 8.26
C GLY A 80 15.47 -14.32 6.75
N THR A 81 14.99 -15.31 5.99
CA THR A 81 14.81 -15.21 4.54
C THR A 81 13.41 -14.78 4.14
N ALA A 82 12.51 -14.60 5.12
CA ALA A 82 11.12 -14.22 4.84
C ALA A 82 10.91 -12.72 4.95
N ASN A 83 10.09 -12.18 4.04
CA ASN A 83 9.58 -10.81 4.12
C ASN A 83 8.13 -10.88 4.58
N PHE A 84 7.83 -10.19 5.68
CA PHE A 84 6.46 -10.06 6.17
C PHE A 84 5.94 -8.67 5.85
N TYR A 85 4.70 -8.60 5.39
CA TYR A 85 4.09 -7.35 4.91
C TYR A 85 2.99 -6.88 5.85
N TYR A 86 3.01 -5.59 6.13
CA TYR A 86 2.03 -4.96 7.02
C TYR A 86 1.51 -3.68 6.38
N VAL A 87 0.21 -3.48 6.40
CA VAL A 87 -0.37 -2.22 5.96
C VAL A 87 -0.04 -1.14 6.98
N ASN A 88 0.47 -0.01 6.49
CA ASN A 88 0.66 1.17 7.32
C ASN A 88 -0.67 1.91 7.41
N LEU A 89 -1.42 1.66 8.48
CA LEU A 89 -2.77 2.23 8.65
C LEU A 89 -2.75 3.75 8.73
N GLY A 90 -1.74 4.33 9.36
CA GLY A 90 -1.60 5.79 9.44
C GLY A 90 -1.43 6.42 8.07
N MET A 91 -0.56 5.85 7.24
CA MET A 91 -0.35 6.34 5.88
C MET A 91 -1.57 6.11 5.00
N LEU A 92 -2.23 4.97 5.14
CA LEU A 92 -3.46 4.70 4.40
C LEU A 92 -4.52 5.75 4.72
N GLY A 93 -4.72 6.07 5.99
CA GLY A 93 -5.69 7.09 6.40
C GLY A 93 -5.38 8.46 5.81
N ARG A 94 -4.11 8.88 5.85
CA ARG A 94 -3.68 10.15 5.25
C ARG A 94 -3.89 10.16 3.75
N TYR A 95 -3.60 9.05 3.08
CA TYR A 95 -3.78 8.91 1.64
C TYR A 95 -5.27 9.06 1.28
N LEU A 96 -6.14 8.33 1.97
CA LEU A 96 -7.58 8.39 1.69
C LEU A 96 -8.16 9.78 1.95
N ASP A 97 -7.71 10.45 3.01
CA ASP A 97 -8.14 11.82 3.29
C ASP A 97 -7.68 12.80 2.20
N ALA A 98 -6.43 12.65 1.75
CA ALA A 98 -5.90 13.51 0.68
C ALA A 98 -6.59 13.26 -0.66
N VAL A 99 -6.88 11.99 -0.98
CA VAL A 99 -7.58 11.61 -2.22
C VAL A 99 -8.95 12.28 -2.31
N ARG A 100 -9.65 12.44 -1.19
CA ARG A 100 -10.95 13.11 -1.18
C ARG A 100 -10.87 14.55 -1.69
N LYS A 101 -9.72 15.17 -1.60
CA LYS A 101 -9.52 16.56 -2.08
C LYS A 101 -9.42 16.66 -3.60
N LEU A 102 -9.37 15.53 -4.31
CA LEU A 102 -9.32 15.55 -5.77
C LEU A 102 -10.59 16.12 -6.40
N ASN A 103 -11.71 16.00 -5.72
CA ASN A 103 -13.01 16.43 -6.25
C ASN A 103 -13.67 17.56 -5.47
N VAL A 104 -12.89 18.30 -4.73
CA VAL A 104 -13.40 19.46 -3.97
C VAL A 104 -12.93 20.74 -4.61
#